data_6f594b944f86958430ca1698b56ba3bf
#
_entry.id   6f594b944f86958430ca1698b56ba3bf
#
_cell.length_a   1.000
_cell.length_b   1.000
_cell.length_c   1.000
_cell.angle_alpha   90.00
_cell.angle_beta   90.00
_cell.angle_gamma   90.00
#
_symmetry.space_group_name_H-M   'P 1'
#
loop_
_entity.id
_entity.type
_entity.pdbx_description
1 polymer ?
#
loop_
_entity_poly.entity_id
_entity_poly.type
_entity_poly.pdbx_seq_one_letter_code
_entity_poly.pdbx_strand_id
1 'polypeptide(L)'
;MSEAMIELETPDGTMAVYEATPDGDVRGAVIVIQEAFGVNEHIQDVTRRFATAGYHAVAPALFHRAGGGTAGYDDFAKVMPLFEGVNDDGILSDVDST
;
A
#
# COMPACT_ATOMS: atom_id res chain seq x y z
N MET A 1 15.85 8.43 -6.39
CA MET A 1 14.71 7.76 -5.74
C MET A 1 14.97 6.26 -5.72
N SER A 2 14.77 5.63 -4.59
CA SER A 2 14.85 4.17 -4.49
C SER A 2 13.49 3.61 -4.05
N GLU A 3 13.24 2.36 -4.45
CA GLU A 3 11.97 1.69 -4.16
C GLU A 3 12.21 0.26 -3.72
N ALA A 4 11.31 -0.25 -2.87
CA ALA A 4 11.36 -1.63 -2.39
C ALA A 4 9.98 -2.06 -1.92
N MET A 5 9.72 -3.36 -2.02
CA MET A 5 8.58 -3.97 -1.35
C MET A 5 9.10 -4.51 -0.02
N ILE A 6 8.56 -4.00 1.09
CA ILE A 6 8.94 -4.43 2.44
C ILE A 6 7.76 -5.13 3.11
N GLU A 7 8.03 -5.83 4.21
CA GLU A 7 6.99 -6.49 4.99
C GLU A 7 7.00 -5.93 6.41
N LEU A 8 5.81 -5.62 6.91
CA LEU A 8 5.62 -5.16 8.29
C LEU A 8 4.73 -6.14 9.04
N GLU A 9 5.04 -6.38 10.31
CA GLU A 9 4.18 -7.14 11.18
C GLU A 9 3.04 -6.26 11.70
N THR A 10 1.82 -6.77 11.56
CA THR A 10 0.62 -6.12 12.11
C THR A 10 -0.04 -7.06 13.11
N PRO A 11 -1.00 -6.58 13.93
CA PRO A 11 -1.77 -7.47 14.81
C PRO A 11 -2.46 -8.63 14.09
N ASP A 12 -2.75 -8.48 12.78
CA ASP A 12 -3.44 -9.48 11.98
C ASP A 12 -2.51 -10.22 11.01
N GLY A 13 -1.20 -10.11 11.17
CA GLY A 13 -0.21 -10.83 10.37
C GLY A 13 0.71 -9.91 9.59
N THR A 14 1.47 -10.49 8.67
CA THR A 14 2.44 -9.77 7.84
C THR A 14 1.74 -9.02 6.71
N MET A 15 2.08 -7.76 6.56
CA MET A 15 1.54 -6.89 5.52
C MET A 15 2.65 -6.39 4.62
N ALA A 16 2.49 -6.54 3.30
CA ALA A 16 3.42 -5.96 2.33
C ALA A 16 3.20 -4.45 2.24
N VAL A 17 4.28 -3.70 2.14
CA VAL A 17 4.25 -2.25 1.96
C VAL A 17 5.21 -1.88 0.84
N TYR A 18 4.70 -1.16 -0.17
CA TYR A 18 5.55 -0.60 -1.20
C TYR A 18 6.14 0.70 -0.69
N GLU A 19 7.46 0.80 -0.68
CA GLU A 19 8.19 1.96 -0.15
C GLU A 19 8.99 2.63 -1.25
N ALA A 20 8.89 3.95 -1.34
CA ALA A 20 9.71 4.77 -2.23
C ALA A 20 10.36 5.89 -1.42
N THR A 21 11.66 6.04 -1.58
CA THR A 21 12.47 6.97 -0.77
C THR A 21 13.17 7.97 -1.70
N PRO A 22 13.19 9.27 -1.36
CA PRO A 22 13.89 10.27 -2.16
C PRO A 22 15.40 10.14 -2.03
N ASP A 23 16.12 10.70 -3.02
CA ASP A 23 17.58 10.88 -2.94
C ASP A 23 17.85 12.18 -2.19
N GLY A 24 18.47 12.14 -1.05
CA GLY A 24 18.78 13.31 -0.27
C GLY A 24 17.79 13.58 0.84
N ASP A 25 17.58 14.85 1.19
CA ASP A 25 16.77 15.23 2.34
C ASP A 25 15.30 14.87 2.16
N VAL A 26 14.70 14.31 3.20
CA VAL A 26 13.29 13.93 3.22
C VAL A 26 12.46 15.11 3.76
N ARG A 27 11.48 15.55 2.96
CA ARG A 27 10.62 16.69 3.31
C ARG A 27 9.51 16.31 4.27
N GLY A 28 9.17 15.03 4.34
CA GLY A 28 8.10 14.51 5.19
C GLY A 28 7.75 13.10 4.75
N ALA A 29 6.72 12.52 5.35
CA ALA A 29 6.25 11.17 5.03
C ALA A 29 4.83 11.22 4.49
N VAL A 30 4.53 10.35 3.52
CA VAL A 30 3.20 10.23 2.91
C VAL A 30 2.81 8.76 2.91
N ILE A 31 1.59 8.48 3.36
CA ILE A 31 0.99 7.15 3.22
C ILE A 31 -0.01 7.22 2.08
N VAL A 32 0.24 6.42 1.03
CA VAL A 32 -0.62 6.36 -0.15
C VAL A 32 -1.60 5.21 0.05
N ILE A 33 -2.89 5.54 0.11
CA ILE A 33 -3.94 4.54 0.33
C ILE A 33 -4.37 3.96 -1.02
N GLN A 34 -4.37 2.62 -1.10
CA GLN A 34 -4.76 1.91 -2.31
C GLN A 34 -6.21 2.16 -2.69
N GLU A 35 -6.51 1.98 -3.98
CA GLU A 35 -7.87 1.87 -4.47
C GLU A 35 -8.38 0.43 -4.29
N ALA A 36 -9.60 0.16 -4.80
CA ALA A 36 -10.23 -1.15 -4.74
C ALA A 36 -9.43 -2.28 -5.39
N PHE A 37 -8.44 -1.94 -6.20
CA PHE A 37 -7.67 -2.90 -7.01
C PHE A 37 -6.31 -3.28 -6.38
N GLY A 38 -6.06 -2.87 -5.13
CA GLY A 38 -4.83 -3.19 -4.42
C GLY A 38 -3.70 -2.21 -4.73
N VAL A 39 -2.49 -2.55 -4.27
CA VAL A 39 -1.27 -1.75 -4.53
C VAL A 39 -0.73 -2.16 -5.91
N ASN A 40 -1.46 -1.77 -6.95
CA ASN A 40 -1.12 -2.05 -8.33
C ASN A 40 -0.10 -1.06 -8.89
N GLU A 41 0.24 -1.16 -10.17
CA GLU A 41 1.24 -0.29 -10.79
C GLU A 41 0.86 1.19 -10.69
N HIS A 42 -0.43 1.53 -10.78
CA HIS A 42 -0.87 2.90 -10.64
C HIS A 42 -0.56 3.47 -9.25
N ILE A 43 -0.88 2.72 -8.20
CA ILE A 43 -0.60 3.13 -6.81
C ILE A 43 0.91 3.20 -6.56
N GLN A 44 1.67 2.26 -7.12
CA GLN A 44 3.13 2.30 -7.03
C GLN A 44 3.70 3.52 -7.75
N ASP A 45 3.15 3.87 -8.92
CA ASP A 45 3.56 5.06 -9.65
C ASP A 45 3.30 6.35 -8.87
N VAL A 46 2.12 6.47 -8.25
CA VAL A 46 1.79 7.61 -7.39
C VAL A 46 2.77 7.70 -6.22
N THR A 47 3.10 6.56 -5.61
CA THR A 47 4.05 6.50 -4.49
C THR A 47 5.44 6.99 -4.94
N ARG A 48 5.90 6.55 -6.09
CA ARG A 48 7.18 7.00 -6.66
C ARG A 48 7.18 8.50 -6.96
N ARG A 49 6.06 9.05 -7.42
CA ARG A 49 5.95 10.49 -7.71
C ARG A 49 6.11 11.33 -6.44
N PHE A 50 5.55 10.89 -5.32
CA PHE A 50 5.77 11.55 -4.04
C PHE A 50 7.24 11.49 -3.61
N ALA A 51 7.89 10.35 -3.80
CA ALA A 51 9.32 10.22 -3.49
C ALA A 51 10.17 11.14 -4.37
N THR A 52 9.86 11.25 -5.66
CA THR A 52 10.54 12.18 -6.57
C THR A 52 10.36 13.63 -6.13
N ALA A 53 9.23 13.96 -5.50
CA ALA A 53 8.97 15.29 -4.95
C ALA A 53 9.65 15.53 -3.60
N GLY A 54 10.33 14.54 -3.03
CA GLY A 54 11.11 14.67 -1.80
C GLY A 54 10.49 14.08 -0.55
N TYR A 55 9.46 13.23 -0.69
CA TYR A 55 8.77 12.63 0.45
C TYR A 55 9.13 11.16 0.60
N HIS A 56 9.25 10.69 1.85
CA HIS A 56 9.27 9.25 2.12
C HIS A 56 7.86 8.72 1.98
N ALA A 57 7.59 7.98 0.92
CA ALA A 57 6.24 7.53 0.57
C ALA A 57 6.11 6.02 0.74
N VAL A 58 5.00 5.59 1.34
CA VAL A 58 4.70 4.19 1.57
C VAL A 58 3.26 3.88 1.18
N ALA A 59 3.01 2.69 0.64
CA ALA A 59 1.69 2.24 0.23
C ALA A 59 1.43 0.85 0.83
N PRO A 60 0.68 0.76 1.93
CA PRO A 60 0.39 -0.53 2.56
C PRO A 60 -0.62 -1.34 1.75
N ALA A 61 -0.40 -2.66 1.68
CA ALA A 61 -1.29 -3.59 1.00
C ALA A 61 -2.45 -3.97 1.92
N LEU A 62 -3.54 -3.23 1.85
CA LEU A 62 -4.67 -3.38 2.76
C LEU A 62 -5.45 -4.70 2.57
N PHE A 63 -5.19 -5.43 1.49
CA PHE A 63 -5.82 -6.73 1.24
C PHE A 63 -5.05 -7.91 1.84
N HIS A 64 -4.07 -7.68 2.72
CA HIS A 64 -3.23 -8.75 3.24
C HIS A 64 -4.01 -9.83 4.01
N ARG A 65 -5.15 -9.47 4.63
CA ARG A 65 -6.01 -10.44 5.33
C ARG A 65 -6.69 -11.43 4.40
N ALA A 66 -6.89 -11.05 3.14
CA ALA A 66 -7.48 -11.91 2.10
C ALA A 66 -6.42 -12.58 1.22
N GLY A 67 -5.15 -12.62 1.68
CA GLY A 67 -4.04 -13.18 0.91
C GLY A 67 -3.28 -12.16 0.09
N GLY A 68 -3.70 -10.90 0.13
CA GLY A 68 -3.06 -9.82 -0.63
C GLY A 68 -3.39 -9.88 -2.13
N GLY A 69 -2.56 -9.18 -2.91
CA GLY A 69 -2.67 -9.18 -4.35
C GLY A 69 -3.36 -7.97 -4.94
N THR A 70 -3.50 -7.98 -6.25
CA THR A 70 -4.10 -6.90 -7.03
C THR A 70 -5.13 -7.47 -8.00
N ALA A 71 -5.99 -6.60 -8.52
CA ALA A 71 -6.95 -6.97 -9.54
C ALA A 71 -6.92 -5.95 -10.68
N GLY A 72 -7.30 -6.40 -11.88
CA GLY A 72 -7.47 -5.49 -13.02
C GLY A 72 -8.71 -4.60 -12.83
N TYR A 73 -8.70 -3.44 -13.44
CA TYR A 73 -9.81 -2.47 -13.30
C TYR A 73 -11.14 -3.00 -13.84
N ASP A 74 -11.11 -4.02 -14.68
CA ASP A 74 -12.27 -4.65 -15.29
C ASP A 74 -12.64 -6.00 -14.64
N ASP A 75 -11.95 -6.40 -13.56
CA ASP A 75 -12.12 -7.72 -12.95
C ASP A 75 -12.77 -7.62 -11.57
N PHE A 76 -14.04 -7.28 -11.54
CA PHE A 76 -14.80 -7.16 -10.29
C PHE A 76 -14.96 -8.48 -9.55
N ALA A 77 -15.01 -9.61 -10.26
CA ALA A 77 -15.10 -10.92 -9.62
C ALA A 77 -13.88 -11.22 -8.76
N LYS A 78 -12.71 -10.72 -9.16
CA LYS A 78 -11.47 -10.87 -8.39
C LYS A 78 -11.39 -9.89 -7.23
N VAL A 79 -12.00 -8.71 -7.36
CA VAL A 79 -12.00 -7.66 -6.34
C VAL A 79 -12.86 -8.05 -5.14
N MET A 80 -14.03 -8.63 -5.36
CA MET A 80 -14.98 -8.91 -4.29
C MET A 80 -14.41 -9.79 -3.16
N PRO A 81 -13.72 -10.90 -3.43
CA PRO A 81 -13.10 -11.68 -2.36
C PRO A 81 -12.05 -10.90 -1.57
N LEU A 82 -11.36 -9.97 -2.21
CA LEU A 82 -10.36 -9.12 -1.54
C LEU A 82 -11.04 -8.15 -0.58
N PHE A 83 -12.18 -7.61 -0.95
CA PHE A 83 -12.96 -6.70 -0.09
C PHE A 83 -13.52 -7.40 1.14
N GLU A 84 -13.82 -8.68 1.07
CA GLU A 84 -14.37 -9.41 2.21
C GLU A 84 -13.42 -9.44 3.41
N GLY A 85 -12.11 -9.29 3.18
CA GLY A 85 -11.11 -9.22 4.23
C GLY A 85 -10.89 -7.81 4.78
N VAL A 86 -11.58 -6.79 4.24
CA VAL A 86 -11.36 -5.39 4.60
C VAL A 86 -12.48 -4.91 5.51
N ASN A 87 -12.12 -4.25 6.62
CA ASN A 87 -13.05 -3.56 7.50
C ASN A 87 -12.37 -2.31 8.07
N ASP A 88 -13.17 -1.41 8.64
CA ASP A 88 -12.67 -0.11 9.11
C ASP A 88 -11.59 -0.26 10.19
N ASP A 89 -11.80 -1.14 11.17
CA ASP A 89 -10.83 -1.34 12.25
C ASP A 89 -9.52 -1.91 11.71
N GLY A 90 -9.60 -2.83 10.74
CA GLY A 90 -8.43 -3.40 10.10
C GLY A 90 -7.64 -2.37 9.31
N ILE A 91 -8.32 -1.49 8.56
CA ILE A 91 -7.67 -0.41 7.81
C ILE A 91 -6.98 0.55 8.76
N LEU A 92 -7.63 0.96 9.84
CA LEU A 92 -7.03 1.86 10.82
C LEU A 92 -5.81 1.23 11.48
N SER A 93 -5.87 -0.06 11.81
CA SER A 93 -4.73 -0.80 12.36
C SER A 93 -3.56 -0.86 11.37
N ASP A 94 -3.84 -1.11 10.09
CA ASP A 94 -2.81 -1.20 9.05
C ASP A 94 -2.12 0.15 8.85
N VAL A 95 -2.87 1.23 8.79
CA VAL A 95 -2.32 2.58 8.65
C VAL A 95 -1.48 2.94 9.87
N ASP A 96 -1.95 2.60 11.06
CA ASP A 96 -1.22 2.84 12.31
C ASP A 96 0.10 2.06 12.35
N SER A 97 0.11 0.82 11.84
CA SER A 97 1.32 -0.01 11.76
C SER A 97 2.33 0.49 10.73
N THR A 98 1.86 1.21 9.74
CA THR A 98 2.70 1.75 8.66
C THR A 98 3.41 3.02 9.10
#